data_17f15ee11e531d6a93b74937ae2954f1
#
_entry.id   17f15ee11e531d6a93b74937ae2954f1
#
_cell.length_a   1.000
_cell.length_b   1.000
_cell.length_c   1.000
_cell.angle_alpha   90.00
_cell.angle_beta   90.00
_cell.angle_gamma   90.00
#
_symmetry.space_group_name_H-M   'P 1'
#
loop_
_entity.id
_entity.type
_entity.pdbx_description
1 polymer ?
#
loop_
_entity_poly.entity_id
_entity_poly.type
_entity_poly.pdbx_seq_one_letter_code
_entity_poly.pdbx_strand_id
1 'polypeptide(L)'
;MGTTLDPGWYLVEPHAVGDYLPIAMPIIQRAMEYDPGKYTADDIADMLEDGRQVLWLALRDGVEGAATAELVRYPTGKVACLIFAMAASDIGRGNMPYWSGPPFARVEEWAKDCGASMMEFYGRKGWARVLGRDWQARVYCRKEL
;
A
#
# COMPACT_ATOMS: atom_id res chain seq x y z
N MET A 1 -8.03 -11.47 -28.87
CA MET A 1 -6.86 -11.78 -28.07
C MET A 1 -6.60 -10.70 -27.05
N GLY A 2 -6.56 -11.05 -25.79
CA GLY A 2 -6.27 -10.09 -24.73
C GLY A 2 -4.81 -9.68 -24.72
N THR A 3 -4.55 -8.43 -24.36
CA THR A 3 -3.20 -7.95 -24.11
C THR A 3 -2.78 -8.41 -22.71
N THR A 4 -1.63 -9.07 -22.59
CA THR A 4 -1.08 -9.42 -21.29
C THR A 4 -0.40 -8.18 -20.71
N LEU A 5 -0.77 -7.81 -19.49
CA LEU A 5 -0.13 -6.70 -18.80
C LEU A 5 1.27 -7.12 -18.34
N ASP A 6 2.22 -6.19 -18.39
CA ASP A 6 3.53 -6.41 -17.78
C ASP A 6 3.38 -6.53 -16.26
N PRO A 7 4.15 -7.40 -15.62
CA PRO A 7 4.16 -7.48 -14.16
C PRO A 7 4.50 -6.13 -13.53
N GLY A 8 3.73 -5.72 -12.53
CA GLY A 8 3.99 -4.45 -11.86
C GLY A 8 2.90 -4.06 -10.90
N TRP A 9 3.13 -2.92 -10.25
CA TRP A 9 2.12 -2.25 -9.45
C TRP A 9 1.28 -1.36 -10.36
N TYR A 10 -0.04 -1.45 -10.20
CA TYR A 10 -0.99 -0.68 -10.99
C TYR A 10 -1.91 0.12 -10.07
N LEU A 11 -2.01 1.41 -10.34
CA LEU A 11 -2.95 2.29 -9.63
C LEU A 11 -4.36 2.00 -10.14
N VAL A 12 -5.27 1.73 -9.23
CA VAL A 12 -6.68 1.58 -9.56
C VAL A 12 -7.29 2.99 -9.67
N GLU A 13 -7.86 3.28 -10.83
CA GLU A 13 -8.51 4.58 -11.07
C GLU A 13 -9.65 4.79 -10.06
N PRO A 14 -9.86 6.01 -9.56
CA PRO A 14 -10.88 6.27 -8.54
C PRO A 14 -12.27 5.75 -8.90
N HIS A 15 -12.66 5.88 -10.16
CA HIS A 15 -13.99 5.42 -10.62
C HIS A 15 -14.11 3.89 -10.67
N ALA A 16 -13.00 3.17 -10.66
CA ALA A 16 -12.98 1.72 -10.73
C ALA A 16 -12.77 1.06 -9.36
N VAL A 17 -12.51 1.83 -8.31
CA VAL A 17 -12.21 1.31 -6.97
C VAL A 17 -13.29 0.33 -6.49
N GLY A 18 -14.56 0.70 -6.64
CA GLY A 18 -15.66 -0.16 -6.19
C GLY A 18 -15.64 -1.56 -6.81
N ASP A 19 -15.21 -1.67 -8.06
CA ASP A 19 -15.14 -2.94 -8.76
C ASP A 19 -14.03 -3.85 -8.23
N TYR A 20 -12.98 -3.26 -7.64
CA TYR A 20 -11.83 -4.01 -7.16
C TYR A 20 -11.84 -4.28 -5.65
N LEU A 21 -12.71 -3.61 -4.89
CA LEU A 21 -12.79 -3.82 -3.44
C LEU A 21 -13.02 -5.29 -3.04
N PRO A 22 -13.91 -6.05 -3.72
CA PRO A 22 -14.10 -7.45 -3.35
C PRO A 22 -12.82 -8.30 -3.44
N ILE A 23 -11.90 -7.93 -4.34
CA ILE A 23 -10.63 -8.62 -4.50
C ILE A 23 -9.59 -8.07 -3.52
N ALA A 24 -9.54 -6.75 -3.37
CA ALA A 24 -8.50 -6.08 -2.59
C ALA A 24 -8.72 -6.16 -1.08
N MET A 25 -9.96 -6.04 -0.60
CA MET A 25 -10.21 -5.95 0.83
C MET A 25 -9.78 -7.19 1.62
N PRO A 26 -9.97 -8.43 1.15
CA PRO A 26 -9.43 -9.58 1.88
C PRO A 26 -7.91 -9.54 2.04
N ILE A 27 -7.20 -8.98 1.07
CA ILE A 27 -5.73 -8.82 1.12
C ILE A 27 -5.37 -7.73 2.13
N ILE A 28 -6.03 -6.58 2.05
CA ILE A 28 -5.78 -5.43 2.93
C ILE A 28 -6.09 -5.80 4.38
N GLN A 29 -7.13 -6.58 4.64
CA GLN A 29 -7.47 -7.03 5.98
C GLN A 29 -6.34 -7.81 6.64
N ARG A 30 -5.56 -8.55 5.87
CA ARG A 30 -4.39 -9.26 6.42
C ARG A 30 -3.36 -8.29 7.00
N ALA A 31 -3.13 -7.17 6.31
CA ALA A 31 -2.22 -6.14 6.82
C ALA A 31 -2.76 -5.51 8.10
N MET A 32 -4.07 -5.31 8.19
CA MET A 32 -4.72 -4.69 9.34
C MET A 32 -4.67 -5.56 10.59
N GLU A 33 -4.53 -6.87 10.45
CA GLU A 33 -4.44 -7.79 11.59
C GLU A 33 -3.23 -7.51 12.48
N TYR A 34 -2.20 -6.84 11.96
CA TYR A 34 -0.99 -6.52 12.72
C TYR A 34 -1.12 -5.24 13.55
N ASP A 35 -2.13 -4.44 13.33
CA ASP A 35 -2.40 -3.23 14.11
C ASP A 35 -3.91 -3.03 14.27
N PRO A 36 -4.58 -3.95 14.98
CA PRO A 36 -6.03 -3.88 15.13
C PRO A 36 -6.44 -2.73 16.02
N GLY A 37 -7.69 -2.31 15.88
CA GLY A 37 -8.34 -1.39 16.80
C GLY A 37 -8.34 0.08 16.41
N LYS A 38 -7.64 0.46 15.33
CA LYS A 38 -7.65 1.84 14.84
C LYS A 38 -8.66 2.06 13.72
N TYR A 39 -8.76 1.09 12.81
CA TYR A 39 -9.62 1.17 11.62
C TYR A 39 -10.30 -0.15 11.40
N THR A 40 -11.54 -0.09 10.91
CA THR A 40 -12.25 -1.28 10.42
C THR A 40 -12.02 -1.43 8.91
N ALA A 41 -12.35 -2.58 8.37
CA ALA A 41 -12.32 -2.79 6.93
C ALA A 41 -13.23 -1.80 6.20
N ASP A 42 -14.40 -1.52 6.76
CA ASP A 42 -15.32 -0.56 6.17
C ASP A 42 -14.76 0.86 6.16
N ASP A 43 -14.00 1.25 7.19
CA ASP A 43 -13.33 2.55 7.22
C ASP A 43 -12.35 2.68 6.05
N ILE A 44 -11.56 1.65 5.78
CA ILE A 44 -10.60 1.66 4.68
C ILE A 44 -11.33 1.70 3.33
N ALA A 45 -12.39 0.90 3.18
CA ALA A 45 -13.18 0.89 1.95
C ALA A 45 -13.76 2.28 1.67
N ASP A 46 -14.29 2.94 2.70
CA ASP A 46 -14.82 4.30 2.58
C ASP A 46 -13.74 5.30 2.17
N MET A 47 -12.54 5.21 2.76
CA MET A 47 -11.42 6.09 2.40
C MET A 47 -10.95 5.87 0.96
N LEU A 48 -11.02 4.67 0.47
CA LEU A 48 -10.69 4.37 -0.93
C LEU A 48 -11.77 4.89 -1.88
N GLU A 49 -13.04 4.74 -1.52
CA GLU A 49 -14.14 5.19 -2.36
C GLU A 49 -14.25 6.71 -2.42
N ASP A 50 -13.95 7.42 -1.33
CA ASP A 50 -14.03 8.88 -1.30
C ASP A 50 -12.74 9.58 -1.77
N GLY A 51 -11.71 8.82 -2.11
CA GLY A 51 -10.47 9.36 -2.66
C GLY A 51 -9.45 9.83 -1.62
N ARG A 52 -9.70 9.66 -0.32
CA ARG A 52 -8.70 9.98 0.70
C ARG A 52 -7.48 9.06 0.61
N GLN A 53 -7.70 7.83 0.19
CA GLN A 53 -6.64 6.88 -0.08
C GLN A 53 -6.76 6.35 -1.51
N VAL A 54 -5.67 5.91 -2.07
CA VAL A 54 -5.62 5.26 -3.38
C VAL A 54 -5.29 3.79 -3.22
N LEU A 55 -5.76 2.99 -4.16
CA LEU A 55 -5.54 1.55 -4.19
C LEU A 55 -4.53 1.19 -5.26
N TRP A 56 -3.54 0.39 -4.88
CA TRP A 56 -2.55 -0.19 -5.77
C TRP A 56 -2.66 -1.70 -5.73
N LEU A 57 -2.57 -2.33 -6.90
CA LEU A 57 -2.57 -3.78 -7.04
C LEU A 57 -1.28 -4.24 -7.70
N ALA A 58 -0.66 -5.26 -7.11
CA ALA A 58 0.49 -5.95 -7.70
C ALA A 58 -0.02 -7.06 -8.59
N LEU A 59 0.20 -6.93 -9.90
CA LEU A 59 -0.33 -7.84 -10.90
C LEU A 59 0.81 -8.54 -11.63
N ARG A 60 0.70 -9.85 -11.78
CA ARG A 60 1.58 -10.66 -12.61
C ARG A 60 0.75 -11.76 -13.27
N ASP A 61 0.50 -12.87 -12.59
CA ASP A 61 -0.37 -13.95 -13.08
C ASP A 61 -1.77 -13.86 -12.46
N GLY A 62 -2.09 -12.72 -11.91
CA GLY A 62 -3.29 -12.40 -11.16
C GLY A 62 -2.96 -11.35 -10.14
N VAL A 63 -3.84 -11.11 -9.17
CA VAL A 63 -3.60 -10.16 -8.09
C VAL A 63 -2.71 -10.81 -7.04
N GLU A 64 -1.44 -10.42 -6.99
CA GLU A 64 -0.46 -10.97 -6.06
C GLU A 64 -0.32 -10.16 -4.78
N GLY A 65 -0.76 -8.93 -4.78
CA GLY A 65 -0.74 -8.08 -3.60
C GLY A 65 -1.60 -6.86 -3.76
N ALA A 66 -1.81 -6.17 -2.65
CA ALA A 66 -2.53 -4.91 -2.62
C ALA A 66 -1.90 -3.97 -1.62
N ALA A 67 -1.97 -2.68 -1.91
CA ALA A 67 -1.52 -1.63 -1.02
C ALA A 67 -2.47 -0.45 -1.08
N THR A 68 -2.62 0.24 0.04
CA THR A 68 -3.32 1.52 0.07
C THR A 68 -2.33 2.61 0.44
N ALA A 69 -2.49 3.79 -0.13
CA ALA A 69 -1.60 4.91 0.10
C ALA A 69 -2.38 6.19 0.30
N GLU A 70 -1.83 7.08 1.11
CA GLU A 70 -2.39 8.39 1.40
C GLU A 70 -1.29 9.44 1.28
N LEU A 71 -1.62 10.59 0.70
CA LEU A 71 -0.71 11.72 0.68
C LEU A 71 -0.95 12.55 1.95
N VAL A 72 0.07 12.68 2.78
CA VAL A 72 -0.01 13.38 4.07
C VAL A 72 0.83 14.64 3.99
N ARG A 73 0.21 15.78 4.27
CA ARG A 73 0.92 17.06 4.34
C ARG A 73 1.21 17.40 5.79
N TYR A 74 2.47 17.60 6.10
CA TYR A 74 2.91 18.00 7.43
C TYR A 74 2.93 19.53 7.58
N PRO A 75 2.90 20.06 8.83
CA PRO A 75 2.92 21.51 9.05
C PRO A 75 4.08 22.25 8.42
N THR A 76 5.23 21.58 8.22
CA THR A 76 6.40 22.15 7.56
C THR A 76 6.24 22.31 6.05
N GLY A 77 5.13 21.83 5.50
CA GLY A 77 4.90 21.79 4.05
C GLY A 77 5.38 20.51 3.37
N LYS A 78 6.14 19.67 4.07
CA LYS A 78 6.53 18.36 3.52
C LYS A 78 5.31 17.50 3.25
N VAL A 79 5.36 16.79 2.13
CA VAL A 79 4.34 15.81 1.75
C VAL A 79 4.95 14.43 1.76
N ALA A 80 4.31 13.51 2.45
CA ALA A 80 4.70 12.09 2.46
C ALA A 80 3.65 11.26 1.74
N CYS A 81 4.10 10.22 1.05
CA CYS A 81 3.22 9.14 0.63
C CYS A 81 3.27 8.07 1.72
N LEU A 82 2.19 7.97 2.48
CA LEU A 82 2.07 6.97 3.52
C LEU A 82 1.45 5.70 2.94
N ILE A 83 2.22 4.63 2.92
CA ILE A 83 1.67 3.31 2.62
C ILE A 83 0.94 2.86 3.88
N PHE A 84 -0.37 2.89 3.82
CA PHE A 84 -1.22 2.65 4.97
C PHE A 84 -1.36 1.15 5.26
N ALA A 85 -1.51 0.33 4.22
CA ALA A 85 -1.60 -1.11 4.31
C ALA A 85 -0.96 -1.74 3.08
N MET A 86 -0.25 -2.84 3.25
CA MET A 86 0.33 -3.59 2.14
C MET A 86 0.45 -5.05 2.54
N ALA A 87 -0.05 -5.94 1.69
CA ALA A 87 0.01 -7.37 1.94
C ALA A 87 -0.03 -8.17 0.65
N ALA A 88 0.39 -9.43 0.72
CA ALA A 88 0.29 -10.38 -0.37
C ALA A 88 -1.06 -11.08 -0.37
N SER A 89 -1.55 -11.44 -1.56
CA SER A 89 -2.65 -12.38 -1.73
C SER A 89 -2.16 -13.81 -1.52
N ASP A 90 -3.07 -14.79 -1.61
CA ASP A 90 -2.67 -16.20 -1.51
C ASP A 90 -1.69 -16.61 -2.60
N ILE A 91 -1.93 -16.17 -3.85
CA ILE A 91 -1.04 -16.48 -4.96
C ILE A 91 0.27 -15.68 -4.92
N GLY A 92 0.29 -14.54 -4.22
CA GLY A 92 1.47 -13.71 -4.04
C GLY A 92 2.25 -13.99 -2.77
N ARG A 93 1.81 -14.95 -1.97
CA ARG A 93 2.45 -15.26 -0.70
C ARG A 93 3.93 -15.60 -0.89
N GLY A 94 4.80 -14.95 -0.12
CA GLY A 94 6.25 -15.09 -0.24
C GLY A 94 6.89 -14.18 -1.27
N ASN A 95 6.11 -13.44 -2.06
CA ASN A 95 6.64 -12.57 -3.13
C ASN A 95 6.75 -11.09 -2.73
N MET A 96 6.46 -10.73 -1.48
CA MET A 96 6.57 -9.34 -1.03
C MET A 96 7.99 -8.78 -1.15
N PRO A 97 9.07 -9.55 -0.91
CA PRO A 97 10.42 -9.03 -1.18
C PRO A 97 10.61 -8.60 -2.64
N TYR A 98 10.04 -9.32 -3.59
CA TYR A 98 10.04 -8.92 -5.00
C TYR A 98 9.22 -7.65 -5.22
N TRP A 99 7.98 -7.62 -4.70
CA TRP A 99 7.05 -6.53 -4.95
C TRP A 99 7.44 -5.23 -4.24
N SER A 100 8.16 -5.30 -3.12
CA SER A 100 8.67 -4.11 -2.41
C SER A 100 10.06 -3.68 -2.91
N GLY A 101 10.67 -4.44 -3.81
CA GLY A 101 11.93 -4.10 -4.46
C GLY A 101 11.73 -3.20 -5.68
N PRO A 102 12.50 -3.43 -6.79
CA PRO A 102 12.45 -2.57 -7.98
C PRO A 102 11.05 -2.30 -8.55
N PRO A 103 10.09 -3.24 -8.58
CA PRO A 103 8.74 -2.93 -9.08
C PRO A 103 8.04 -1.81 -8.31
N PHE A 104 8.40 -1.59 -7.04
CA PHE A 104 7.79 -0.55 -6.21
C PHE A 104 8.18 0.86 -6.64
N ALA A 105 9.19 1.01 -7.49
CA ALA A 105 9.59 2.31 -8.03
C ALA A 105 8.42 3.02 -8.74
N ARG A 106 7.48 2.27 -9.31
CA ARG A 106 6.31 2.86 -9.96
C ARG A 106 5.43 3.62 -8.96
N VAL A 107 5.27 3.09 -7.75
CA VAL A 107 4.53 3.75 -6.67
C VAL A 107 5.28 5.01 -6.22
N GLU A 108 6.59 4.91 -6.08
CA GLU A 108 7.43 6.03 -5.68
C GLU A 108 7.41 7.16 -6.72
N GLU A 109 7.44 6.83 -8.02
CA GLU A 109 7.35 7.82 -9.09
C GLU A 109 6.01 8.55 -9.06
N TRP A 110 4.92 7.80 -8.88
CA TRP A 110 3.60 8.40 -8.74
C TRP A 110 3.57 9.37 -7.54
N ALA A 111 4.15 8.95 -6.41
CA ALA A 111 4.20 9.78 -5.22
C ALA A 111 4.95 11.09 -5.48
N LYS A 112 6.09 11.02 -6.17
CA LYS A 112 6.86 12.20 -6.56
C LYS A 112 6.04 13.12 -7.46
N ASP A 113 5.36 12.56 -8.43
CA ASP A 113 4.49 13.33 -9.36
C ASP A 113 3.35 14.03 -8.61
N CYS A 114 2.90 13.46 -7.49
CA CYS A 114 1.90 14.07 -6.62
C CYS A 114 2.50 15.06 -5.61
N GLY A 115 3.80 15.31 -5.66
CA GLY A 115 4.47 16.29 -4.79
C GLY A 115 5.06 15.71 -3.51
N ALA A 116 5.06 14.39 -3.34
CA ALA A 116 5.67 13.78 -2.16
C ALA A 116 7.20 13.85 -2.24
N SER A 117 7.82 14.13 -1.10
CA SER A 117 9.27 14.13 -0.96
C SER A 117 9.78 12.96 -0.12
N MET A 118 8.87 12.15 0.42
CA MET A 118 9.25 10.94 1.17
C MET A 118 8.14 9.91 1.15
N MET A 119 8.55 8.66 1.36
CA MET A 119 7.65 7.53 1.57
C MET A 119 7.65 7.17 3.04
N GLU A 120 6.50 6.77 3.57
CA GLU A 120 6.38 6.29 4.94
C GLU A 120 5.56 5.00 4.97
N PHE A 121 5.87 4.13 5.92
CA PHE A 121 5.14 2.87 6.09
C PHE A 121 5.18 2.45 7.56
N TYR A 122 4.02 2.24 8.16
CA TYR A 122 3.91 1.73 9.52
C TYR A 122 3.59 0.24 9.45
N GLY A 123 4.63 -0.57 9.35
CA GLY A 123 4.51 -2.00 9.27
C GLY A 123 5.09 -2.69 10.51
N ARG A 124 4.89 -4.00 10.57
CA ARG A 124 5.57 -4.80 11.59
C ARG A 124 7.08 -4.81 11.33
N LYS A 125 7.84 -5.19 12.37
CA LYS A 125 9.30 -5.12 12.38
C LYS A 125 9.99 -5.79 11.18
N GLY A 126 9.43 -6.89 10.68
CA GLY A 126 10.00 -7.60 9.53
C GLY A 126 10.08 -6.77 8.25
N TRP A 127 9.24 -5.75 8.10
CA TRP A 127 9.25 -4.89 6.91
C TRP A 127 10.55 -4.11 6.75
N ALA A 128 11.24 -3.78 7.86
CA ALA A 128 12.51 -3.05 7.78
C ALA A 128 13.55 -3.80 6.94
N ARG A 129 13.55 -5.13 6.97
CA ARG A 129 14.45 -5.94 6.15
C ARG A 129 14.00 -6.00 4.69
N VAL A 130 12.68 -6.09 4.48
CA VAL A 130 12.10 -6.28 3.15
C VAL A 130 12.24 -5.01 2.32
N LEU A 131 12.06 -3.84 2.94
CA LEU A 131 12.10 -2.56 2.25
C LEU A 131 13.51 -2.12 1.84
N GLY A 132 14.56 -2.62 2.51
CA GLY A 132 15.93 -2.38 2.09
C GLY A 132 16.58 -1.13 2.67
N ARG A 133 17.78 -0.82 2.16
CA ARG A 133 18.71 0.17 2.74
C ARG A 133 18.25 1.62 2.62
N ASP A 134 17.44 1.93 1.61
CA ASP A 134 16.98 3.29 1.37
C ASP A 134 15.92 3.72 2.40
N TRP A 135 15.41 2.78 3.17
CA TRP A 135 14.43 3.05 4.20
C TRP A 135 15.10 3.13 5.57
N GLN A 136 14.73 4.18 6.31
CA GLN A 136 15.18 4.36 7.68
C GLN A 136 14.10 3.82 8.62
N ALA A 137 14.45 2.85 9.47
CA ALA A 137 13.55 2.33 10.46
C ALA A 137 13.40 3.33 11.62
N ARG A 138 12.16 3.59 12.02
CA ARG A 138 11.83 4.43 13.18
C ARG A 138 11.05 3.59 14.18
N VAL A 139 11.10 3.96 15.43
CA VAL A 139 10.39 3.26 16.49
C VAL A 139 9.05 3.92 16.73
N TYR A 140 8.00 3.10 16.70
CA TYR A 140 6.66 3.52 17.09
C TYR A 140 6.31 2.79 18.39
N CYS A 141 5.96 3.56 19.43
CA CYS A 141 5.61 3.01 20.74
C CYS A 141 4.16 3.34 21.06
N ARG A 142 3.43 2.36 21.52
CA ARG A 142 2.03 2.52 21.89
C ARG A 142 1.76 1.84 23.22
N LYS A 143 0.95 2.49 24.04
CA LYS A 143 0.45 1.92 25.30
C LYS A 143 -1.06 2.12 25.34
N GLU A 144 -1.79 1.04 25.49
CA GLU A 144 -3.24 1.13 25.73
C GLU A 144 -3.47 1.60 27.18
N LEU A 145 -4.47 2.46 27.38
CA LEU A 145 -4.80 3.01 28.70
C LEU A 145 -6.09 2.39 29.25
#